data_4e7e3f27ccfb4905606ebc09bd597d8d
#
_entry.id   4e7e3f27ccfb4905606ebc09bd597d8d
#
_cell.length_a   1.000
_cell.length_b   1.000
_cell.length_c   1.000
_cell.angle_alpha   90.00
_cell.angle_beta   90.00
_cell.angle_gamma   90.00
#
_symmetry.space_group_name_H-M   'P 1'
#
loop_
_entity.id
_entity.type
_entity.pdbx_description
1 polymer ?
#
loop_
_entity_poly.entity_id
_entity_poly.type
_entity_poly.pdbx_seq_one_letter_code
_entity_poly.pdbx_strand_id
1 'polypeptide(L)'
;MVVRFSGDSGDGMQLAGNIFSTISATVGNGISTFPDYPADIRAPQGSLTGVSGFQVHIGQGKVYTPGDLCDVLVAMNAAALKTQYRYAKPQATIIIDTDSFGPADLKKANFQGTDYLGEMGIDPDRVVACPITKMVKDSLEDSGMDNKAVLKCRNMFALGLVCWLFNRDLELVANFLREKFAKKPAIAESNIKVVQAGFDYGHNVHASVPATYRIESKSKVKGRYMDITGNKATAYGLIAAAEKAGLRLYLGSYPITPATDILHELSKHKSCGVVTVQCEDEISGCASAVGAAFAGALAATSTSGPGICLKSEAMYLAVIDELPGSSPPT
;
A
#
# COMPACT_ATOMS: atom_id res chain seq x y z
N MET A 1 -6.29 11.58 -11.56
CA MET A 1 -4.81 11.45 -11.61
C MET A 1 -4.42 10.20 -10.86
N VAL A 2 -3.50 9.45 -11.43
CA VAL A 2 -3.04 8.16 -10.88
C VAL A 2 -1.55 8.24 -10.57
N VAL A 3 -1.17 7.91 -9.34
CA VAL A 3 0.24 7.81 -8.89
C VAL A 3 0.54 6.37 -8.58
N ARG A 4 1.65 5.84 -9.09
CA ARG A 4 2.11 4.50 -8.80
C ARG A 4 3.48 4.54 -8.12
N PHE A 5 3.55 4.04 -6.90
CA PHE A 5 4.79 3.86 -6.14
C PHE A 5 5.28 2.44 -6.35
N SER A 6 6.56 2.25 -6.66
CA SER A 6 7.12 0.93 -6.91
C SER A 6 8.57 0.79 -6.44
N GLY A 7 8.90 -0.39 -5.93
CA GLY A 7 10.22 -0.75 -5.40
C GLY A 7 10.23 -2.19 -4.94
N ASP A 8 11.29 -2.62 -4.27
CA ASP A 8 11.33 -3.95 -3.67
C ASP A 8 10.35 -4.07 -2.49
N SER A 9 9.95 -5.28 -2.15
CA SER A 9 8.99 -5.59 -1.07
C SER A 9 9.39 -4.98 0.30
N GLY A 10 10.66 -4.61 0.49
CA GLY A 10 11.18 -3.98 1.72
C GLY A 10 11.30 -2.45 1.66
N ASP A 11 11.10 -1.84 0.50
CA ASP A 11 11.35 -0.39 0.29
C ASP A 11 10.24 0.51 0.87
N GLY A 12 9.16 -0.05 1.41
CA GLY A 12 8.10 0.70 2.07
C GLY A 12 7.18 1.48 1.12
N MET A 13 7.07 1.07 -0.15
CA MET A 13 6.21 1.73 -1.14
C MET A 13 4.73 1.66 -0.76
N GLN A 14 4.29 0.57 -0.14
CA GLN A 14 2.95 0.43 0.43
C GLN A 14 2.66 1.52 1.48
N LEU A 15 3.64 1.82 2.34
CA LEU A 15 3.50 2.86 3.36
C LEU A 15 3.43 4.26 2.74
N ALA A 16 4.31 4.57 1.79
CA ALA A 16 4.32 5.87 1.11
C ALA A 16 2.99 6.12 0.38
N GLY A 17 2.51 5.13 -0.38
CA GLY A 17 1.23 5.19 -1.07
C GLY A 17 0.03 5.33 -0.12
N ASN A 18 0.02 4.61 0.99
CA ASN A 18 -1.00 4.73 2.03
C ASN A 18 -1.04 6.13 2.65
N ILE A 19 0.12 6.70 3.00
CA ILE A 19 0.17 8.06 3.54
C ILE A 19 -0.37 9.05 2.50
N PHE A 20 0.08 8.94 1.25
CA PHE A 20 -0.35 9.84 0.18
C PHE A 20 -1.86 9.74 -0.09
N SER A 21 -2.44 8.54 -0.05
CA SER A 21 -3.88 8.37 -0.19
C SER A 21 -4.65 8.98 0.98
N THR A 22 -4.20 8.74 2.22
CA THR A 22 -4.86 9.25 3.43
C THR A 22 -4.85 10.78 3.49
N ILE A 23 -3.70 11.44 3.22
CA ILE A 23 -3.66 12.91 3.19
C ILE A 23 -4.52 13.48 2.05
N SER A 24 -4.58 12.79 0.90
CA SER A 24 -5.43 13.20 -0.21
C SER A 24 -6.92 13.09 0.14
N ALA A 25 -7.33 12.03 0.85
CA ALA A 25 -8.68 11.90 1.38
C ALA A 25 -9.00 12.97 2.42
N THR A 26 -8.04 13.29 3.31
CA THR A 26 -8.21 14.33 4.35
C THR A 26 -8.49 15.70 3.76
N VAL A 27 -7.89 16.06 2.63
CA VAL A 27 -8.22 17.32 1.92
C VAL A 27 -9.50 17.23 1.09
N GLY A 28 -10.21 16.09 1.13
CA GLY A 28 -11.52 15.89 0.52
C GLY A 28 -11.51 15.39 -0.91
N ASN A 29 -10.38 14.87 -1.40
CA ASN A 29 -10.37 14.19 -2.68
C ASN A 29 -11.04 12.81 -2.60
N GLY A 30 -11.70 12.39 -3.67
CA GLY A 30 -12.06 10.99 -3.86
C GLY A 30 -10.82 10.16 -4.13
N ILE A 31 -10.71 9.01 -3.50
CA ILE A 31 -9.57 8.10 -3.66
C ILE A 31 -10.01 6.68 -3.98
N SER A 32 -9.17 5.96 -4.71
CA SER A 32 -9.20 4.51 -4.82
C SER A 32 -7.76 4.00 -4.90
N THR A 33 -7.45 2.93 -4.19
CA THR A 33 -6.09 2.39 -4.11
C THR A 33 -6.03 0.94 -4.57
N PHE A 34 -4.86 0.54 -5.05
CA PHE A 34 -4.56 -0.83 -5.42
C PHE A 34 -3.16 -1.21 -4.94
N PRO A 35 -3.05 -2.03 -3.88
CA PRO A 35 -1.77 -2.63 -3.50
C PRO A 35 -1.42 -3.74 -4.48
N ASP A 36 -0.20 -3.70 -5.02
CA ASP A 36 0.36 -4.69 -5.93
C ASP A 36 1.51 -5.41 -5.21
N TYR A 37 1.27 -6.66 -4.85
CA TYR A 37 2.23 -7.46 -4.11
C TYR A 37 3.18 -8.19 -5.06
N PRO A 38 4.42 -8.47 -4.65
CA PRO A 38 5.38 -9.17 -5.50
C PRO A 38 4.88 -10.58 -5.85
N ALA A 39 5.19 -11.00 -7.06
CA ALA A 39 4.85 -12.35 -7.53
C ALA A 39 5.56 -13.44 -6.71
N ASP A 40 6.76 -13.15 -6.19
CA ASP A 40 7.53 -14.02 -5.33
C ASP A 40 7.86 -13.31 -4.01
N ILE A 41 7.28 -13.79 -2.91
CA ILE A 41 7.40 -13.19 -1.56
C ILE A 41 8.84 -13.21 -1.05
N ARG A 42 9.68 -14.13 -1.54
CA ARG A 42 11.09 -14.30 -1.13
C ARG A 42 12.07 -14.01 -2.26
N ALA A 43 11.67 -13.24 -3.25
CA ALA A 43 12.54 -12.86 -4.34
C ALA A 43 13.79 -12.12 -3.83
N PRO A 44 14.97 -12.34 -4.44
CA PRO A 44 16.16 -11.56 -4.16
C PRO A 44 15.92 -10.06 -4.42
N GLN A 45 16.49 -9.21 -3.58
CA GLN A 45 16.39 -7.77 -3.71
C GLN A 45 16.93 -7.29 -5.08
N GLY A 46 16.18 -6.43 -5.75
CA GLY A 46 16.49 -5.93 -7.10
C GLY A 46 16.13 -6.89 -8.23
N SER A 47 15.41 -7.99 -7.95
CA SER A 47 14.90 -8.89 -9.00
C SER A 47 13.54 -8.47 -9.51
N LEU A 48 13.21 -8.84 -10.76
CA LEU A 48 11.92 -8.46 -11.38
C LEU A 48 10.71 -9.03 -10.64
N THR A 49 10.83 -10.22 -10.07
CA THR A 49 9.75 -10.92 -9.36
C THR A 49 9.51 -10.38 -7.94
N GLY A 50 10.46 -9.62 -7.38
CA GLY A 50 10.40 -9.03 -6.04
C GLY A 50 9.78 -7.64 -5.98
N VAL A 51 9.39 -7.08 -7.13
CA VAL A 51 8.84 -5.73 -7.20
C VAL A 51 7.44 -5.69 -6.60
N SER A 52 7.25 -4.76 -5.68
CA SER A 52 5.97 -4.38 -5.08
C SER A 52 5.54 -3.01 -5.59
N GLY A 53 4.24 -2.78 -5.69
CA GLY A 53 3.67 -1.51 -6.09
C GLY A 53 2.51 -1.08 -5.22
N PHE A 54 2.21 0.21 -5.25
CA PHE A 54 0.99 0.76 -4.65
C PHE A 54 0.47 1.88 -5.55
N GLN A 55 -0.73 1.70 -6.06
CA GLN A 55 -1.36 2.67 -6.95
C GLN A 55 -2.42 3.48 -6.21
N VAL A 56 -2.42 4.78 -6.42
CA VAL A 56 -3.39 5.73 -5.84
C VAL A 56 -4.04 6.51 -6.96
N HIS A 57 -5.34 6.34 -7.13
CA HIS A 57 -6.14 7.17 -8.00
C HIS A 57 -6.83 8.27 -7.19
N ILE A 58 -6.58 9.52 -7.57
CA ILE A 58 -7.10 10.71 -6.89
C ILE A 58 -7.99 11.48 -7.85
N GLY A 59 -9.19 11.83 -7.40
CA GLY A 59 -10.16 12.63 -8.15
C GLY A 59 -10.67 13.84 -7.36
N GLN A 60 -11.23 14.81 -8.06
CA GLN A 60 -11.92 15.96 -7.44
C GLN A 60 -13.21 15.54 -6.73
N GLY A 61 -13.83 14.45 -7.19
CA GLY A 61 -15.03 13.84 -6.63
C GLY A 61 -14.84 12.34 -6.46
N LYS A 62 -15.94 11.58 -6.40
CA LYS A 62 -15.91 10.13 -6.25
C LYS A 62 -15.04 9.46 -7.33
N VAL A 63 -14.21 8.53 -6.89
CA VAL A 63 -13.38 7.67 -7.73
C VAL A 63 -13.82 6.23 -7.48
N TYR A 64 -14.06 5.46 -8.52
CA TYR A 64 -14.64 4.11 -8.43
C TYR A 64 -13.65 3.01 -8.75
N THR A 65 -12.52 3.36 -9.37
CA THR A 65 -11.48 2.40 -9.76
C THR A 65 -10.09 2.93 -9.43
N PRO A 66 -9.10 2.06 -9.21
CA PRO A 66 -7.72 2.50 -8.99
C PRO A 66 -7.04 3.06 -10.25
N GLY A 67 -7.70 3.03 -11.40
CA GLY A 67 -7.18 3.47 -12.70
C GLY A 67 -6.24 2.44 -13.34
N ASP A 68 -6.08 2.49 -14.66
CA ASP A 68 -5.23 1.56 -15.40
C ASP A 68 -3.79 2.08 -15.52
N LEU A 69 -3.62 3.23 -16.18
CA LEU A 69 -2.31 3.84 -16.40
C LEU A 69 -2.07 5.02 -15.46
N CYS A 70 -0.85 5.12 -14.94
CA CYS A 70 -0.47 6.19 -14.03
C CYS A 70 0.04 7.44 -14.76
N ASP A 71 -0.24 8.58 -14.15
CA ASP A 71 0.27 9.90 -14.55
C ASP A 71 1.67 10.16 -13.94
N VAL A 72 1.96 9.53 -12.81
CA VAL A 72 3.25 9.60 -12.13
C VAL A 72 3.66 8.19 -11.71
N LEU A 73 4.87 7.79 -12.11
CA LEU A 73 5.52 6.54 -11.69
C LEU A 73 6.71 6.87 -10.81
N VAL A 74 6.74 6.34 -9.59
CA VAL A 74 7.91 6.34 -8.71
C VAL A 74 8.54 4.96 -8.78
N ALA A 75 9.78 4.87 -9.23
CA ALA A 75 10.54 3.63 -9.34
C ALA A 75 11.83 3.72 -8.52
N MET A 76 11.86 3.03 -7.39
CA MET A 76 12.97 3.10 -6.43
C MET A 76 14.21 2.30 -6.85
N ASN A 77 14.12 1.50 -7.90
CA ASN A 77 15.24 0.74 -8.45
C ASN A 77 14.99 0.34 -9.92
N ALA A 78 16.00 -0.21 -10.56
CA ALA A 78 15.97 -0.60 -11.96
C ALA A 78 14.92 -1.68 -12.27
N ALA A 79 14.70 -2.65 -11.37
CA ALA A 79 13.71 -3.70 -11.53
C ALA A 79 12.28 -3.13 -11.47
N ALA A 80 12.04 -2.18 -10.56
CA ALA A 80 10.77 -1.47 -10.46
C ALA A 80 10.48 -0.66 -11.72
N LEU A 81 11.45 0.07 -12.26
CA LEU A 81 11.28 0.79 -13.53
C LEU A 81 10.92 -0.20 -14.65
N LYS A 82 11.70 -1.26 -14.83
CA LYS A 82 11.53 -2.23 -15.93
C LYS A 82 10.17 -2.93 -15.89
N THR A 83 9.70 -3.31 -14.73
CA THR A 83 8.44 -4.06 -14.58
C THR A 83 7.20 -3.15 -14.60
N GLN A 84 7.32 -1.92 -14.07
CA GLN A 84 6.17 -1.06 -13.82
C GLN A 84 5.94 0.03 -14.89
N TYR A 85 6.95 0.30 -15.73
CA TYR A 85 6.81 1.30 -16.80
C TYR A 85 5.65 1.02 -17.77
N ARG A 86 5.29 -0.25 -17.98
CA ARG A 86 4.14 -0.64 -18.79
C ARG A 86 2.80 -0.04 -18.30
N TYR A 87 2.74 0.39 -17.05
CA TYR A 87 1.57 1.05 -16.46
C TYR A 87 1.66 2.58 -16.50
N ALA A 88 2.70 3.15 -17.08
CA ALA A 88 2.85 4.59 -17.21
C ALA A 88 2.19 5.08 -18.50
N LYS A 89 1.48 6.21 -18.42
CA LYS A 89 0.97 6.90 -19.60
C LYS A 89 2.12 7.42 -20.48
N PRO A 90 1.90 7.64 -21.79
CA PRO A 90 2.93 8.21 -22.66
C PRO A 90 3.54 9.53 -22.17
N GLN A 91 2.79 10.34 -21.42
CA GLN A 91 3.23 11.63 -20.86
C GLN A 91 3.48 11.57 -19.33
N ALA A 92 3.54 10.38 -18.72
CA ALA A 92 3.72 10.25 -17.29
C ALA A 92 5.07 10.82 -16.83
N THR A 93 5.08 11.50 -15.70
CA THR A 93 6.32 11.85 -15.00
C THR A 93 6.89 10.61 -14.31
N ILE A 94 8.18 10.36 -14.48
CA ILE A 94 8.87 9.20 -13.93
C ILE A 94 9.90 9.68 -12.91
N ILE A 95 9.79 9.27 -11.66
CA ILE A 95 10.72 9.59 -10.58
C ILE A 95 11.57 8.36 -10.31
N ILE A 96 12.91 8.50 -10.34
CA ILE A 96 13.83 7.39 -10.09
C ILE A 96 14.85 7.73 -9.01
N ASP A 97 15.24 6.73 -8.19
CA ASP A 97 16.40 6.80 -7.29
C ASP A 97 17.67 6.40 -8.06
N THR A 98 18.43 7.39 -8.56
CA THR A 98 19.64 7.15 -9.37
C THR A 98 20.70 6.31 -8.66
N ASP A 99 20.73 6.33 -7.32
CA ASP A 99 21.68 5.53 -6.53
C ASP A 99 21.39 4.01 -6.60
N SER A 100 20.20 3.63 -7.11
CA SER A 100 19.76 2.25 -7.28
C SER A 100 19.74 1.78 -8.76
N PHE A 101 20.55 2.44 -9.61
CA PHE A 101 20.73 2.14 -11.03
C PHE A 101 22.18 1.89 -11.41
N GLY A 102 22.98 1.35 -10.48
CA GLY A 102 24.36 0.95 -10.75
C GLY A 102 24.43 -0.27 -11.71
N PRO A 103 25.63 -0.54 -12.30
CA PRO A 103 25.79 -1.65 -13.25
C PRO A 103 25.31 -3.03 -12.72
N ALA A 104 25.51 -3.28 -11.42
CA ALA A 104 25.03 -4.50 -10.78
C ALA A 104 23.51 -4.56 -10.69
N ASP A 105 22.83 -3.42 -10.41
CA ASP A 105 21.38 -3.34 -10.30
C ASP A 105 20.72 -3.46 -11.67
N LEU A 106 21.29 -2.79 -12.68
CA LEU A 106 20.84 -2.92 -14.07
C LEU A 106 20.96 -4.36 -14.58
N LYS A 107 22.07 -5.03 -14.28
CA LYS A 107 22.25 -6.44 -14.63
C LYS A 107 21.21 -7.35 -13.95
N LYS A 108 20.94 -7.17 -12.66
CA LYS A 108 19.88 -7.91 -11.93
C LYS A 108 18.50 -7.70 -12.52
N ALA A 109 18.22 -6.48 -13.01
CA ALA A 109 16.99 -6.13 -13.68
C ALA A 109 16.97 -6.53 -15.17
N ASN A 110 17.97 -7.29 -15.65
CA ASN A 110 18.08 -7.76 -17.04
C ASN A 110 18.18 -6.64 -18.08
N PHE A 111 18.77 -5.50 -17.75
CA PHE A 111 19.17 -4.50 -18.74
C PHE A 111 20.46 -4.92 -19.45
N GLN A 112 20.57 -4.60 -20.75
CA GLN A 112 21.72 -4.99 -21.58
C GLN A 112 22.93 -4.06 -21.39
N GLY A 113 22.67 -2.83 -20.95
CA GLY A 113 23.70 -1.81 -20.79
C GLY A 113 23.38 -0.79 -19.73
N THR A 114 24.09 0.36 -19.78
CA THR A 114 23.87 1.47 -18.86
C THR A 114 22.84 2.49 -19.38
N ASP A 115 22.50 2.44 -20.66
CA ASP A 115 21.46 3.29 -21.26
C ASP A 115 20.06 2.63 -21.11
N TYR A 116 19.62 2.50 -19.88
CA TYR A 116 18.33 1.90 -19.53
C TYR A 116 17.13 2.72 -20.03
N LEU A 117 17.26 4.04 -20.17
CA LEU A 117 16.20 4.89 -20.71
C LEU A 117 16.03 4.66 -22.21
N GLY A 118 17.14 4.65 -22.96
CA GLY A 118 17.13 4.34 -24.41
C GLY A 118 16.64 2.92 -24.69
N GLU A 119 17.06 1.90 -23.90
CA GLU A 119 16.58 0.51 -24.02
C GLU A 119 15.06 0.41 -23.87
N MET A 120 14.47 1.26 -23.01
CA MET A 120 13.02 1.25 -22.74
C MET A 120 12.23 2.25 -23.58
N GLY A 121 12.89 3.07 -24.42
CA GLY A 121 12.25 4.13 -25.21
C GLY A 121 11.64 5.22 -24.32
N ILE A 122 12.26 5.50 -23.17
CA ILE A 122 11.81 6.53 -22.23
C ILE A 122 12.46 7.86 -22.60
N ASP A 123 11.62 8.87 -22.80
CA ASP A 123 12.08 10.25 -23.00
C ASP A 123 12.72 10.79 -21.70
N PRO A 124 14.01 11.16 -21.70
CA PRO A 124 14.68 11.71 -20.51
C PRO A 124 14.03 12.96 -19.91
N ASP A 125 13.36 13.78 -20.74
CA ASP A 125 12.69 15.01 -20.29
C ASP A 125 11.50 14.75 -19.38
N ARG A 126 11.04 13.50 -19.29
CA ARG A 126 9.99 13.05 -18.39
C ARG A 126 10.49 12.44 -17.09
N VAL A 127 11.81 12.32 -16.96
CA VAL A 127 12.44 11.61 -15.84
C VAL A 127 12.99 12.60 -14.83
N VAL A 128 12.47 12.52 -13.61
CA VAL A 128 13.03 13.20 -12.44
C VAL A 128 14.05 12.27 -11.80
N ALA A 129 15.30 12.42 -12.22
CA ALA A 129 16.42 11.63 -11.72
C ALA A 129 16.91 12.24 -10.40
N CYS A 130 16.82 11.51 -9.30
CA CYS A 130 17.16 11.99 -7.97
C CYS A 130 18.05 10.97 -7.24
N PRO A 131 19.18 11.39 -6.63
CA PRO A 131 20.01 10.52 -5.80
C PRO A 131 19.38 10.35 -4.40
N ILE A 132 18.21 9.69 -4.34
CA ILE A 132 17.37 9.60 -3.14
C ILE A 132 18.15 8.99 -1.98
N THR A 133 18.86 7.89 -2.22
CA THR A 133 19.62 7.19 -1.17
C THR A 133 20.69 8.09 -0.56
N LYS A 134 21.43 8.86 -1.37
CA LYS A 134 22.40 9.84 -0.89
C LYS A 134 21.74 10.96 -0.10
N MET A 135 20.71 11.58 -0.66
CA MET A 135 19.98 12.68 -0.02
C MET A 135 19.40 12.30 1.35
N VAL A 136 18.91 11.05 1.49
CA VAL A 136 18.42 10.54 2.78
C VAL A 136 19.54 10.38 3.78
N LYS A 137 20.70 9.87 3.38
CA LYS A 137 21.89 9.76 4.25
C LYS A 137 22.35 11.13 4.73
N ASP A 138 22.47 12.08 3.81
CA ASP A 138 22.89 13.46 4.12
C ASP A 138 21.88 14.13 5.09
N SER A 139 20.58 13.91 4.86
CA SER A 139 19.53 14.47 5.73
C SER A 139 19.53 13.89 7.15
N LEU A 140 20.02 12.68 7.35
CA LEU A 140 19.99 11.98 8.64
C LEU A 140 21.39 11.76 9.23
N GLU A 141 22.44 12.44 8.74
CA GLU A 141 23.82 12.30 9.21
C GLU A 141 23.93 12.48 10.73
N ASP A 142 23.28 13.50 11.29
CA ASP A 142 23.29 13.83 12.71
C ASP A 142 22.24 13.06 13.55
N SER A 143 21.51 12.12 12.95
CA SER A 143 20.39 11.45 13.65
C SER A 143 20.81 10.38 14.64
N GLY A 144 22.05 9.91 14.58
CA GLY A 144 22.55 8.78 15.36
C GLY A 144 21.91 7.42 14.96
N MET A 145 21.17 7.36 13.86
CA MET A 145 20.56 6.13 13.37
C MET A 145 21.59 5.24 12.66
N ASP A 146 21.44 3.92 12.77
CA ASP A 146 22.23 2.99 11.97
C ASP A 146 21.88 3.09 10.47
N ASN A 147 22.85 2.72 9.61
CA ASN A 147 22.70 2.84 8.15
C ASN A 147 21.48 2.06 7.61
N LYS A 148 21.11 0.93 8.24
CA LYS A 148 19.95 0.13 7.82
C LYS A 148 18.64 0.85 8.14
N ALA A 149 18.57 1.52 9.28
CA ALA A 149 17.41 2.34 9.66
C ALA A 149 17.29 3.58 8.77
N VAL A 150 18.40 4.23 8.45
CA VAL A 150 18.47 5.38 7.51
C VAL A 150 17.93 4.97 6.14
N LEU A 151 18.39 3.85 5.59
CA LEU A 151 17.94 3.36 4.28
C LEU A 151 16.44 3.02 4.22
N LYS A 152 15.83 2.68 5.36
CA LYS A 152 14.36 2.47 5.43
C LYS A 152 13.55 3.75 5.28
N CYS A 153 14.17 4.92 5.37
CA CYS A 153 13.49 6.20 5.22
C CYS A 153 13.42 6.69 3.75
N ARG A 154 14.01 5.96 2.79
CA ARG A 154 14.03 6.35 1.36
C ARG A 154 12.63 6.60 0.79
N ASN A 155 11.66 5.77 1.18
CA ASN A 155 10.27 5.94 0.78
C ASN A 155 9.66 7.27 1.23
N MET A 156 10.13 7.83 2.34
CA MET A 156 9.66 9.13 2.83
C MET A 156 10.19 10.29 1.98
N PHE A 157 11.41 10.18 1.45
CA PHE A 157 11.92 11.16 0.49
C PHE A 157 11.09 11.17 -0.79
N ALA A 158 10.83 9.99 -1.35
CA ALA A 158 9.97 9.85 -2.53
C ALA A 158 8.55 10.39 -2.27
N LEU A 159 8.00 10.14 -1.07
CA LEU A 159 6.71 10.71 -0.65
C LEU A 159 6.77 12.24 -0.61
N GLY A 160 7.83 12.84 -0.05
CA GLY A 160 8.03 14.29 0.00
C GLY A 160 8.03 14.92 -1.40
N LEU A 161 8.77 14.31 -2.33
CA LEU A 161 8.82 14.75 -3.73
C LEU A 161 7.44 14.65 -4.42
N VAL A 162 6.69 13.58 -4.18
CA VAL A 162 5.32 13.44 -4.69
C VAL A 162 4.38 14.45 -4.03
N CYS A 163 4.53 14.72 -2.73
CA CYS A 163 3.75 15.76 -2.05
C CYS A 163 3.97 17.15 -2.65
N TRP A 164 5.22 17.48 -2.96
CA TRP A 164 5.55 18.71 -3.70
C TRP A 164 4.89 18.72 -5.08
N LEU A 165 5.02 17.63 -5.85
CA LEU A 165 4.48 17.51 -7.21
C LEU A 165 2.94 17.72 -7.25
N PHE A 166 2.24 17.29 -6.20
CA PHE A 166 0.79 17.41 -6.06
C PHE A 166 0.34 18.56 -5.13
N ASN A 167 1.27 19.43 -4.75
CA ASN A 167 0.99 20.58 -3.87
C ASN A 167 0.25 20.17 -2.59
N ARG A 168 0.76 19.15 -1.89
CA ARG A 168 0.20 18.65 -0.62
C ARG A 168 0.86 19.30 0.57
N ASP A 169 0.03 19.61 1.58
CA ASP A 169 0.51 20.16 2.84
C ASP A 169 1.27 19.10 3.64
N LEU A 170 2.54 19.38 3.96
CA LEU A 170 3.40 18.48 4.72
C LEU A 170 2.98 18.35 6.18
N GLU A 171 2.25 19.30 6.74
CA GLU A 171 1.76 19.19 8.12
C GLU A 171 0.82 17.98 8.28
N LEU A 172 0.02 17.67 7.26
CA LEU A 172 -0.82 16.47 7.25
C LEU A 172 0.02 15.19 7.29
N VAL A 173 1.15 15.17 6.56
CA VAL A 173 2.08 14.03 6.59
C VAL A 173 2.75 13.91 7.95
N ALA A 174 3.21 15.03 8.51
CA ALA A 174 3.86 15.07 9.82
C ALA A 174 2.93 14.56 10.92
N ASN A 175 1.67 15.01 10.94
CA ASN A 175 0.68 14.56 11.91
C ASN A 175 0.39 13.06 11.80
N PHE A 176 0.24 12.54 10.58
CA PHE A 176 0.10 11.11 10.32
C PHE A 176 1.29 10.31 10.86
N LEU A 177 2.52 10.77 10.60
CA LEU A 177 3.74 10.10 11.03
C LEU A 177 3.89 10.11 12.56
N ARG A 178 3.58 11.24 13.23
CA ARG A 178 3.59 11.34 14.70
C ARG A 178 2.57 10.39 15.32
N GLU A 179 1.37 10.30 14.77
CA GLU A 179 0.34 9.37 15.25
C GLU A 179 0.78 7.91 15.04
N LYS A 180 1.21 7.56 13.84
CA LYS A 180 1.65 6.20 13.49
C LYS A 180 2.83 5.72 14.32
N PHE A 181 3.79 6.59 14.57
CA PHE A 181 5.00 6.28 15.33
C PHE A 181 4.98 6.85 16.75
N ALA A 182 3.81 7.04 17.35
CA ALA A 182 3.67 7.62 18.69
C ALA A 182 4.51 6.92 19.78
N LYS A 183 4.73 5.61 19.64
CA LYS A 183 5.61 4.82 20.54
C LYS A 183 7.11 4.99 20.26
N LYS A 184 7.49 5.64 19.18
CA LYS A 184 8.88 5.84 18.73
C LYS A 184 9.06 7.24 18.11
N PRO A 185 8.97 8.32 18.92
CA PRO A 185 8.97 9.70 18.40
C PRO A 185 10.20 10.05 17.56
N ALA A 186 11.38 9.55 17.94
CA ALA A 186 12.61 9.79 17.17
C ALA A 186 12.51 9.27 15.71
N ILE A 187 11.83 8.14 15.51
CA ILE A 187 11.58 7.61 14.16
C ILE A 187 10.58 8.50 13.39
N ALA A 188 9.55 9.02 14.08
CA ALA A 188 8.62 9.95 13.48
C ALA A 188 9.33 11.20 12.96
N GLU A 189 10.13 11.86 13.81
CA GLU A 189 10.81 13.09 13.44
C GLU A 189 11.87 12.87 12.35
N SER A 190 12.60 11.75 12.37
CA SER A 190 13.53 11.39 11.28
C SER A 190 12.80 11.22 9.95
N ASN A 191 11.65 10.56 9.94
CA ASN A 191 10.84 10.42 8.72
C ASN A 191 10.29 11.77 8.24
N ILE A 192 9.84 12.64 9.15
CA ILE A 192 9.36 13.99 8.82
C ILE A 192 10.49 14.83 8.20
N LYS A 193 11.70 14.76 8.76
CA LYS A 193 12.88 15.45 8.21
C LYS A 193 13.17 14.99 6.78
N VAL A 194 13.07 13.69 6.51
CA VAL A 194 13.29 13.14 5.17
C VAL A 194 12.17 13.51 4.20
N VAL A 195 10.91 13.53 4.64
CA VAL A 195 9.78 14.02 3.80
C VAL A 195 10.03 15.48 3.41
N GLN A 196 10.44 16.33 4.37
CA GLN A 196 10.76 17.73 4.09
C GLN A 196 11.90 17.85 3.07
N ALA A 197 12.97 17.06 3.23
CA ALA A 197 14.09 17.06 2.28
C ALA A 197 13.66 16.69 0.85
N GLY A 198 12.77 15.72 0.70
CA GLY A 198 12.21 15.36 -0.61
C GLY A 198 11.34 16.46 -1.22
N PHE A 199 10.55 17.13 -0.41
CA PHE A 199 9.74 18.26 -0.83
C PHE A 199 10.58 19.45 -1.28
N ASP A 200 11.62 19.80 -0.50
CA ASP A 200 12.55 20.89 -0.81
C ASP A 200 13.39 20.58 -2.07
N TYR A 201 13.75 19.30 -2.26
CA TYR A 201 14.41 18.88 -3.49
C TYR A 201 13.51 19.15 -4.72
N GLY A 202 12.22 18.89 -4.63
CA GLY A 202 11.26 19.20 -5.67
C GLY A 202 11.24 20.67 -6.05
N HIS A 203 11.29 21.57 -5.06
CA HIS A 203 11.42 23.02 -5.31
C HIS A 203 12.72 23.38 -6.05
N ASN A 204 13.82 22.74 -5.70
CA ASN A 204 15.14 23.04 -6.31
C ASN A 204 15.24 22.55 -7.76
N VAL A 205 14.55 21.46 -8.12
CA VAL A 205 14.57 20.88 -9.47
C VAL A 205 13.34 21.27 -10.30
N HIS A 206 12.55 22.22 -9.84
CA HIS A 206 11.29 22.65 -10.47
C HIS A 206 11.41 22.91 -11.99
N ALA A 207 12.52 23.53 -12.43
CA ALA A 207 12.75 23.82 -13.84
C ALA A 207 12.94 22.57 -14.72
N SER A 208 13.26 21.42 -14.12
CA SER A 208 13.48 20.13 -14.78
C SER A 208 12.28 19.19 -14.68
N VAL A 209 11.18 19.59 -14.03
CA VAL A 209 9.96 18.77 -13.89
C VAL A 209 8.93 19.20 -14.92
N PRO A 210 8.40 18.28 -15.73
CA PRO A 210 7.51 18.63 -16.83
C PRO A 210 6.20 19.27 -16.40
N ALA A 211 5.68 18.94 -15.21
CA ALA A 211 4.43 19.49 -14.69
C ALA A 211 4.28 19.26 -13.18
N THR A 212 3.62 20.20 -12.50
CA THR A 212 3.05 20.00 -11.17
C THR A 212 1.53 19.87 -11.27
N TYR A 213 0.92 19.19 -10.30
CA TYR A 213 -0.50 18.87 -10.36
C TYR A 213 -1.26 19.53 -9.20
N ARG A 214 -2.41 20.12 -9.52
CA ARG A 214 -3.33 20.64 -8.53
C ARG A 214 -4.68 19.96 -8.67
N ILE A 215 -5.05 19.15 -7.69
CA ILE A 215 -6.33 18.45 -7.67
C ILE A 215 -7.17 19.06 -6.54
N GLU A 216 -8.11 19.92 -6.93
CA GLU A 216 -9.03 20.54 -5.99
C GLU A 216 -10.10 19.54 -5.55
N SER A 217 -10.54 19.65 -4.30
CA SER A 217 -11.68 18.87 -3.82
C SER A 217 -12.98 19.51 -4.26
N LYS A 218 -13.88 18.69 -4.80
CA LYS A 218 -15.28 19.06 -5.07
C LYS A 218 -16.25 18.47 -4.04
N SER A 219 -15.75 17.87 -2.96
CA SER A 219 -16.64 17.33 -1.92
C SER A 219 -17.47 18.42 -1.29
N LYS A 220 -18.78 18.27 -1.34
CA LYS A 220 -19.75 19.29 -0.88
C LYS A 220 -20.75 18.74 0.13
N VAL A 221 -20.79 17.45 0.31
CA VAL A 221 -21.69 16.82 1.27
C VAL A 221 -21.08 16.92 2.66
N LYS A 222 -21.78 17.58 3.58
CA LYS A 222 -21.37 17.64 4.98
C LYS A 222 -21.52 16.28 5.63
N GLY A 223 -20.54 15.84 6.42
CA GLY A 223 -20.58 14.55 7.11
C GLY A 223 -19.24 14.19 7.72
N ARG A 224 -19.22 13.07 8.45
CA ARG A 224 -17.98 12.43 8.90
C ARG A 224 -17.58 11.38 7.87
N TYR A 225 -16.36 11.46 7.41
CA TYR A 225 -15.80 10.54 6.42
C TYR A 225 -14.60 9.81 7.01
N MET A 226 -14.36 8.62 6.52
CA MET A 226 -13.25 7.77 6.90
C MET A 226 -12.62 7.20 5.64
N ASP A 227 -11.31 7.21 5.58
CA ASP A 227 -10.55 6.38 4.65
C ASP A 227 -10.57 4.94 5.18
N ILE A 228 -11.06 4.00 4.40
CA ILE A 228 -11.27 2.63 4.85
C ILE A 228 -10.85 1.63 3.75
N THR A 229 -10.10 0.61 4.14
CA THR A 229 -9.79 -0.52 3.26
C THR A 229 -10.98 -1.48 3.17
N GLY A 230 -11.06 -2.27 2.07
CA GLY A 230 -12.10 -3.30 1.92
C GLY A 230 -12.11 -4.31 3.07
N ASN A 231 -10.93 -4.77 3.51
CA ASN A 231 -10.81 -5.71 4.64
C ASN A 231 -11.38 -5.12 5.95
N LYS A 232 -11.11 -3.86 6.22
CA LYS A 232 -11.64 -3.17 7.40
C LYS A 232 -13.15 -2.96 7.29
N ALA A 233 -13.64 -2.59 6.11
CA ALA A 233 -15.08 -2.46 5.85
C ALA A 233 -15.80 -3.80 6.02
N THR A 234 -15.20 -4.90 5.54
CA THR A 234 -15.71 -6.26 5.72
C THR A 234 -15.79 -6.62 7.21
N ALA A 235 -14.74 -6.34 7.98
CA ALA A 235 -14.74 -6.59 9.43
C ALA A 235 -15.88 -5.83 10.14
N TYR A 236 -16.07 -4.55 9.82
CA TYR A 236 -17.17 -3.76 10.42
C TYR A 236 -18.54 -4.21 9.95
N GLY A 237 -18.67 -4.63 8.68
CA GLY A 237 -19.90 -5.21 8.14
C GLY A 237 -20.31 -6.50 8.86
N LEU A 238 -19.35 -7.38 9.14
CA LEU A 238 -19.59 -8.61 9.91
C LEU A 238 -20.03 -8.32 11.36
N ILE A 239 -19.39 -7.35 12.03
CA ILE A 239 -19.82 -6.92 13.38
C ILE A 239 -21.24 -6.39 13.35
N ALA A 240 -21.55 -5.50 12.42
CA ALA A 240 -22.89 -4.91 12.30
C ALA A 240 -23.95 -5.96 11.96
N ALA A 241 -23.62 -6.94 11.13
CA ALA A 241 -24.51 -8.05 10.78
C ALA A 241 -24.82 -8.94 12.01
N ALA A 242 -23.76 -9.27 12.78
CA ALA A 242 -23.92 -10.07 14.00
C ALA A 242 -24.77 -9.36 15.06
N GLU A 243 -24.49 -8.07 15.28
CA GLU A 243 -25.27 -7.23 16.21
C GLU A 243 -26.75 -7.16 15.79
N LYS A 244 -27.00 -6.89 14.50
CA LYS A 244 -28.37 -6.84 13.98
C LYS A 244 -29.12 -8.16 14.04
N ALA A 245 -28.40 -9.29 13.90
CA ALA A 245 -28.97 -10.63 14.01
C ALA A 245 -29.12 -11.10 15.45
N GLY A 246 -28.55 -10.42 16.43
CA GLY A 246 -28.50 -10.84 17.83
C GLY A 246 -27.64 -12.10 18.05
N LEU A 247 -26.64 -12.32 17.19
CA LEU A 247 -25.75 -13.49 17.21
C LEU A 247 -24.34 -13.11 17.63
N ARG A 248 -23.60 -14.07 18.18
CA ARG A 248 -22.14 -13.90 18.39
C ARG A 248 -21.43 -14.02 17.03
N LEU A 249 -20.47 -13.15 16.78
CA LEU A 249 -19.62 -13.24 15.59
C LEU A 249 -18.43 -14.16 15.86
N TYR A 250 -18.23 -15.14 14.98
CA TYR A 250 -17.05 -16.00 14.99
C TYR A 250 -16.29 -15.87 13.66
N LEU A 251 -14.98 -15.64 13.72
CA LEU A 251 -14.10 -15.75 12.57
C LEU A 251 -13.06 -16.85 12.79
N GLY A 252 -13.12 -17.91 11.98
CA GLY A 252 -12.08 -18.92 11.86
C GLY A 252 -11.20 -18.63 10.64
N SER A 253 -9.94 -18.26 10.86
CA SER A 253 -9.04 -17.86 9.77
C SER A 253 -7.58 -18.23 10.10
N TYR A 254 -6.69 -18.01 9.17
CA TYR A 254 -5.27 -18.33 9.24
C TYR A 254 -4.44 -17.18 8.62
N PRO A 255 -3.12 -17.10 8.87
CA PRO A 255 -2.28 -16.04 8.33
C PRO A 255 -2.12 -16.17 6.81
N ILE A 256 -2.75 -15.28 6.04
CA ILE A 256 -2.63 -15.18 4.58
C ILE A 256 -2.81 -13.73 4.13
N THR A 257 -1.86 -13.20 3.38
CA THR A 257 -1.92 -11.85 2.81
C THR A 257 -2.85 -11.84 1.57
N PRO A 258 -3.74 -10.84 1.43
CA PRO A 258 -4.03 -9.73 2.35
C PRO A 258 -5.15 -10.00 3.38
N ALA A 259 -5.78 -11.18 3.38
CA ALA A 259 -6.97 -11.49 4.17
C ALA A 259 -6.76 -11.47 5.69
N THR A 260 -5.52 -11.60 6.15
CA THR A 260 -5.15 -11.52 7.60
C THR A 260 -5.60 -10.20 8.24
N ASP A 261 -5.72 -9.12 7.47
CA ASP A 261 -6.15 -7.82 7.99
C ASP A 261 -7.57 -7.86 8.56
N ILE A 262 -8.46 -8.74 8.03
CA ILE A 262 -9.80 -8.96 8.56
C ILE A 262 -9.71 -9.57 9.97
N LEU A 263 -8.86 -10.61 10.13
CA LEU A 263 -8.63 -11.24 11.42
C LEU A 263 -8.04 -10.24 12.44
N HIS A 264 -7.04 -9.46 12.04
CA HIS A 264 -6.43 -8.45 12.89
C HIS A 264 -7.41 -7.36 13.29
N GLU A 265 -8.27 -6.90 12.38
CA GLU A 265 -9.25 -5.86 12.72
C GLU A 265 -10.31 -6.42 13.68
N LEU A 266 -10.89 -7.57 13.40
CA LEU A 266 -11.91 -8.21 14.25
C LEU A 266 -11.38 -8.52 15.65
N SER A 267 -10.12 -8.91 15.79
CA SER A 267 -9.50 -9.22 17.08
C SER A 267 -9.46 -8.05 18.05
N LYS A 268 -9.59 -6.80 17.56
CA LYS A 268 -9.64 -5.58 18.37
C LYS A 268 -11.03 -5.34 18.99
N HIS A 269 -12.06 -6.01 18.49
CA HIS A 269 -13.47 -5.75 18.82
C HIS A 269 -14.12 -6.83 19.71
N LYS A 270 -13.34 -7.40 20.62
CA LYS A 270 -13.85 -8.45 21.56
C LYS A 270 -15.03 -7.99 22.41
N SER A 271 -15.10 -6.71 22.76
CA SER A 271 -16.21 -6.11 23.49
C SER A 271 -17.53 -6.13 22.73
N CYS A 272 -17.51 -6.29 21.41
CA CYS A 272 -18.69 -6.44 20.54
C CYS A 272 -19.12 -7.92 20.37
N GLY A 273 -18.70 -8.83 21.25
CA GLY A 273 -19.04 -10.24 21.15
C GLY A 273 -18.30 -11.01 20.04
N VAL A 274 -17.21 -10.45 19.53
CA VAL A 274 -16.42 -11.05 18.45
C VAL A 274 -15.47 -12.10 19.00
N VAL A 275 -15.52 -13.30 18.45
CA VAL A 275 -14.58 -14.40 18.69
C VAL A 275 -13.74 -14.59 17.44
N THR A 276 -12.42 -14.48 17.55
CA THR A 276 -11.48 -14.75 16.46
C THR A 276 -10.57 -15.91 16.82
N VAL A 277 -10.46 -16.88 15.92
CA VAL A 277 -9.57 -18.03 16.09
C VAL A 277 -8.59 -18.05 14.92
N GLN A 278 -7.30 -17.97 15.23
CA GLN A 278 -6.25 -18.17 14.26
C GLN A 278 -5.90 -19.65 14.20
N CYS A 279 -6.17 -20.26 13.07
CA CYS A 279 -5.89 -21.66 12.77
C CYS A 279 -4.54 -21.80 12.05
N GLU A 280 -4.11 -23.04 11.82
CA GLU A 280 -2.87 -23.35 11.13
C GLU A 280 -2.97 -23.11 9.61
N ASP A 281 -4.12 -23.49 9.03
CA ASP A 281 -4.34 -23.49 7.58
C ASP A 281 -5.79 -23.16 7.16
N GLU A 282 -6.01 -23.21 5.86
CA GLU A 282 -7.31 -22.97 5.21
C GLU A 282 -8.41 -23.91 5.70
N ILE A 283 -8.08 -25.19 5.83
CA ILE A 283 -9.04 -26.27 6.14
C ILE A 283 -9.51 -26.12 7.58
N SER A 284 -8.57 -26.03 8.52
CA SER A 284 -8.89 -25.87 9.95
C SER A 284 -9.65 -24.57 10.21
N GLY A 285 -9.27 -23.46 9.53
CA GLY A 285 -9.99 -22.18 9.62
C GLY A 285 -11.46 -22.30 9.18
N CYS A 286 -11.71 -22.96 8.05
CA CYS A 286 -13.06 -23.15 7.53
C CYS A 286 -13.86 -24.14 8.39
N ALA A 287 -13.29 -25.27 8.73
CA ALA A 287 -13.95 -26.29 9.55
C ALA A 287 -14.34 -25.76 10.94
N SER A 288 -13.47 -24.93 11.56
CA SER A 288 -13.81 -24.28 12.83
C SER A 288 -15.00 -23.32 12.71
N ALA A 289 -15.12 -22.62 11.57
CA ALA A 289 -16.26 -21.74 11.31
C ALA A 289 -17.55 -22.55 11.10
N VAL A 290 -17.48 -23.71 10.42
CA VAL A 290 -18.63 -24.65 10.30
C VAL A 290 -19.11 -25.10 11.67
N GLY A 291 -18.20 -25.52 12.56
CA GLY A 291 -18.55 -25.91 13.94
C GLY A 291 -19.16 -24.76 14.74
N ALA A 292 -18.67 -23.52 14.57
CA ALA A 292 -19.24 -22.36 15.23
C ALA A 292 -20.65 -22.01 14.69
N ALA A 293 -20.88 -22.15 13.38
CA ALA A 293 -22.21 -21.99 12.79
C ALA A 293 -23.19 -23.01 13.31
N PHE A 294 -22.77 -24.27 13.41
CA PHE A 294 -23.59 -25.37 14.00
C PHE A 294 -23.96 -25.06 15.46
N ALA A 295 -23.09 -24.39 16.20
CA ALA A 295 -23.35 -23.93 17.58
C ALA A 295 -24.18 -22.63 17.65
N GLY A 296 -24.69 -22.11 16.54
CA GLY A 296 -25.58 -20.95 16.49
C GLY A 296 -24.88 -19.59 16.43
N ALA A 297 -23.60 -19.52 16.06
CA ALA A 297 -22.92 -18.26 15.82
C ALA A 297 -23.10 -17.77 14.37
N LEU A 298 -23.00 -16.46 14.15
CA LEU A 298 -22.71 -15.93 12.82
C LEU A 298 -21.23 -16.21 12.53
N ALA A 299 -20.95 -17.26 11.76
CA ALA A 299 -19.60 -17.69 11.50
C ALA A 299 -19.11 -17.22 10.11
N ALA A 300 -17.86 -16.85 10.07
CA ALA A 300 -17.17 -16.44 8.84
C ALA A 300 -15.77 -17.05 8.78
N THR A 301 -15.25 -17.18 7.57
CA THR A 301 -13.84 -17.48 7.29
C THR A 301 -13.34 -16.54 6.21
N SER A 302 -12.03 -16.26 6.18
CA SER A 302 -11.43 -15.43 5.14
C SER A 302 -10.24 -16.13 4.50
N THR A 303 -10.00 -15.83 3.21
CA THR A 303 -8.87 -16.39 2.45
C THR A 303 -8.51 -15.51 1.27
N SER A 304 -7.41 -15.81 0.60
CA SER A 304 -7.00 -15.20 -0.66
C SER A 304 -6.32 -16.23 -1.55
N GLY A 305 -6.12 -15.89 -2.84
CA GLY A 305 -5.47 -16.77 -3.80
C GLY A 305 -6.19 -18.12 -3.96
N PRO A 306 -5.47 -19.25 -3.98
CA PRO A 306 -6.03 -20.58 -4.18
C PRO A 306 -6.74 -21.16 -2.93
N GLY A 307 -6.74 -20.44 -1.80
CA GLY A 307 -7.24 -20.98 -0.53
C GLY A 307 -8.71 -21.38 -0.54
N ILE A 308 -9.53 -20.81 -1.42
CA ILE A 308 -10.93 -21.23 -1.58
C ILE A 308 -11.06 -22.71 -2.04
N CYS A 309 -10.12 -23.16 -2.87
CA CYS A 309 -10.10 -24.55 -3.33
C CYS A 309 -9.82 -25.53 -2.18
N LEU A 310 -8.92 -25.13 -1.26
CA LEU A 310 -8.60 -25.95 -0.09
C LEU A 310 -9.74 -26.02 0.94
N LYS A 311 -10.64 -25.02 0.94
CA LYS A 311 -11.80 -24.96 1.84
C LYS A 311 -13.04 -25.69 1.31
N SER A 312 -13.02 -26.13 0.06
CA SER A 312 -14.22 -26.64 -0.63
C SER A 312 -14.90 -27.78 0.12
N GLU A 313 -14.16 -28.73 0.68
CA GLU A 313 -14.72 -29.84 1.45
C GLU A 313 -15.54 -29.36 2.67
N ALA A 314 -14.96 -28.47 3.49
CA ALA A 314 -15.65 -27.89 4.64
C ALA A 314 -16.86 -27.02 4.23
N MET A 315 -16.78 -26.32 3.09
CA MET A 315 -17.89 -25.54 2.56
C MET A 315 -19.05 -26.46 2.12
N TYR A 316 -18.75 -27.60 1.47
CA TYR A 316 -19.78 -28.58 1.11
C TYR A 316 -20.42 -29.24 2.32
N LEU A 317 -19.64 -29.49 3.38
CA LEU A 317 -20.22 -29.98 4.64
C LEU A 317 -21.21 -28.98 5.21
N ALA A 318 -20.89 -27.69 5.22
CA ALA A 318 -21.83 -26.66 5.68
C ALA A 318 -23.14 -26.64 4.86
N VAL A 319 -23.06 -26.90 3.53
CA VAL A 319 -24.26 -27.01 2.68
C VAL A 319 -25.08 -28.22 3.02
N ILE A 320 -24.46 -29.39 3.27
CA ILE A 320 -25.15 -30.61 3.66
C ILE A 320 -25.87 -30.45 5.01
N ASP A 321 -25.22 -29.74 5.93
CA ASP A 321 -25.76 -29.45 7.27
C ASP A 321 -26.72 -28.25 7.30
N GLU A 322 -27.04 -27.67 6.12
CA GLU A 322 -27.93 -26.50 5.96
C GLU A 322 -27.49 -25.28 6.79
N LEU A 323 -26.19 -25.12 7.00
CA LEU A 323 -25.64 -24.06 7.83
C LEU A 323 -25.42 -22.76 7.01
N PRO A 324 -25.75 -21.59 7.56
CA PRO A 324 -25.40 -20.32 6.93
C PRO A 324 -23.89 -20.11 6.99
N GLY A 325 -23.26 -20.03 5.82
CA GLY A 325 -21.84 -19.73 5.68
C GLY A 325 -21.61 -18.44 4.91
N SER A 326 -20.78 -17.54 5.44
CA SER A 326 -20.25 -16.42 4.67
C SER A 326 -18.73 -16.56 4.52
N SER A 327 -18.27 -16.70 3.29
CA SER A 327 -16.85 -16.59 2.93
C SER A 327 -16.70 -15.40 2.00
N PRO A 328 -16.39 -14.19 2.51
CA PRO A 328 -16.10 -13.07 1.63
C PRO A 328 -14.79 -13.37 0.87
N PRO A 329 -14.79 -13.31 -0.46
CA PRO A 329 -13.57 -13.27 -1.24
C PRO A 329 -12.88 -11.94 -0.99
N THR A 330 -11.57 -11.96 -0.81
CA THR A 330 -10.72 -10.77 -0.71
C THR A 330 -9.87 -10.61 -1.97
#